data_13f8d492ed59bebd2ac8edef2dee3cdc
#
_entry.id   13f8d492ed59bebd2ac8edef2dee3cdc
#
_cell.length_a   1.000
_cell.length_b   1.000
_cell.length_c   1.000
_cell.angle_alpha   90.00
_cell.angle_beta   90.00
_cell.angle_gamma   90.00
#
_symmetry.space_group_name_H-M   'P 1'
#
loop_
_entity.id
_entity.type
_entity.pdbx_description
1 polymer ?
#
loop_
_entity_poly.entity_id
_entity_poly.type
_entity_poly.pdbx_seq_one_letter_code
_entity_poly.pdbx_strand_id
1 'polypeptide(L)'
;MPRIRIVVVDDHEVVRHGLRLSLELEPDMAVVGEARTGEDALRIIGDSPPDVVLLDVRLEGADGPEVCRQILEVVPRTAVIMLTNYLQDGLVLRSLMAGAKGYVIKDVQLSELKKMIRSVYRGGSVLDPKVTGQIILTATASGETPAVRPGGSRHVTALSDTDLAILRHLSEGLTDKQIAGRIHLSPHTVKDHLEKIRAVLNVGSRTEIVATALRRGLV
;
A
#
# COMPACT_ATOMS: atom_id res chain seq x y z
N MET A 1 -11.92 -19.36 -24.76
CA MET A 1 -12.45 -18.81 -23.52
C MET A 1 -12.20 -17.30 -23.51
N PRO A 2 -13.07 -16.46 -22.96
CA PRO A 2 -12.78 -15.04 -22.86
C PRO A 2 -11.53 -14.83 -22.01
N ARG A 3 -10.64 -13.94 -22.44
CA ARG A 3 -9.44 -13.57 -21.69
C ARG A 3 -9.80 -12.59 -20.58
N ILE A 4 -9.15 -12.69 -19.44
CA ILE A 4 -9.22 -11.69 -18.35
C ILE A 4 -8.64 -10.37 -18.88
N ARG A 5 -9.44 -9.34 -18.94
CA ARG A 5 -9.08 -8.00 -19.42
C ARG A 5 -8.45 -7.23 -18.28
N ILE A 6 -7.21 -6.80 -18.45
CA ILE A 6 -6.42 -6.18 -17.38
C ILE A 6 -5.99 -4.77 -17.80
N VAL A 7 -6.13 -3.81 -16.91
CA VAL A 7 -5.50 -2.49 -17.03
C VAL A 7 -4.41 -2.38 -15.96
N VAL A 8 -3.24 -1.89 -16.36
CA VAL A 8 -2.09 -1.65 -15.48
C VAL A 8 -1.91 -0.15 -15.27
N VAL A 9 -1.91 0.28 -14.00
CA VAL A 9 -1.78 1.68 -13.59
C VAL A 9 -0.59 1.81 -12.65
N ASP A 10 0.49 2.42 -13.11
CA ASP A 10 1.75 2.59 -12.38
C ASP A 10 2.52 3.76 -13.00
N ASP A 11 3.13 4.64 -12.24
CA ASP A 11 3.91 5.75 -12.77
C ASP A 11 5.31 5.32 -13.29
N HIS A 12 5.77 4.12 -12.89
CA HIS A 12 7.05 3.54 -13.32
C HIS A 12 6.88 2.76 -14.64
N GLU A 13 7.43 3.27 -15.73
CA GLU A 13 7.35 2.67 -17.08
C GLU A 13 7.89 1.23 -17.13
N VAL A 14 9.02 0.97 -16.46
CA VAL A 14 9.65 -0.36 -16.43
C VAL A 14 8.73 -1.38 -15.77
N VAL A 15 8.02 -1.00 -14.70
CA VAL A 15 7.06 -1.87 -14.00
C VAL A 15 5.87 -2.17 -14.89
N ARG A 16 5.27 -1.15 -15.51
CA ARG A 16 4.13 -1.34 -16.43
C ARG A 16 4.49 -2.27 -17.57
N HIS A 17 5.63 -2.00 -18.22
CA HIS A 17 6.09 -2.80 -19.36
C HIS A 17 6.39 -4.24 -18.97
N GLY A 18 7.06 -4.46 -17.83
CA GLY A 18 7.36 -5.78 -17.28
C GLY A 18 6.09 -6.58 -16.95
N LEU A 19 5.12 -5.95 -16.30
CA LEU A 19 3.81 -6.56 -16.01
C LEU A 19 3.08 -6.93 -17.31
N ARG A 20 2.99 -5.99 -18.26
CA ARG A 20 2.34 -6.24 -19.55
C ARG A 20 2.94 -7.44 -20.24
N LEU A 21 4.25 -7.45 -20.49
CA LEU A 21 4.93 -8.55 -21.19
C LEU A 21 4.69 -9.89 -20.49
N SER A 22 4.78 -9.90 -19.16
CA SER A 22 4.56 -11.13 -18.38
C SER A 22 3.13 -11.63 -18.41
N LEU A 23 2.13 -10.73 -18.37
CA LEU A 23 0.72 -11.09 -18.38
C LEU A 23 0.26 -11.53 -19.78
N GLU A 24 0.76 -10.91 -20.83
CA GLU A 24 0.45 -11.29 -22.22
C GLU A 24 0.99 -12.67 -22.63
N LEU A 25 1.96 -13.23 -21.89
CA LEU A 25 2.40 -14.62 -22.06
C LEU A 25 1.34 -15.66 -21.61
N GLU A 26 0.35 -15.23 -20.82
CA GLU A 26 -0.72 -16.13 -20.38
C GLU A 26 -1.87 -16.16 -21.41
N PRO A 27 -2.29 -17.36 -21.85
CA PRO A 27 -3.32 -17.49 -22.87
C PRO A 27 -4.70 -16.98 -22.43
N ASP A 28 -4.94 -16.91 -21.12
CA ASP A 28 -6.18 -16.48 -20.49
C ASP A 28 -6.17 -15.02 -20.02
N MET A 29 -5.12 -14.24 -20.31
CA MET A 29 -5.00 -12.84 -19.90
C MET A 29 -4.77 -11.92 -21.11
N ALA A 30 -5.20 -10.67 -20.99
CA ALA A 30 -4.95 -9.63 -21.98
C ALA A 30 -4.82 -8.27 -21.30
N VAL A 31 -3.71 -7.57 -21.49
CA VAL A 31 -3.57 -6.19 -21.05
C VAL A 31 -4.24 -5.30 -22.08
N VAL A 32 -5.37 -4.70 -21.71
CA VAL A 32 -6.22 -3.89 -22.60
C VAL A 32 -5.97 -2.39 -22.46
N GLY A 33 -5.13 -1.98 -21.49
CA GLY A 33 -4.73 -0.61 -21.28
C GLY A 33 -3.61 -0.47 -20.29
N GLU A 34 -2.86 0.60 -20.44
CA GLU A 34 -1.80 1.04 -19.53
C GLU A 34 -2.02 2.53 -19.21
N ALA A 35 -1.88 2.91 -17.95
CA ALA A 35 -1.97 4.30 -17.52
C ALA A 35 -0.80 4.66 -16.61
N ARG A 36 -0.32 5.89 -16.72
CA ARG A 36 0.71 6.44 -15.85
C ARG A 36 0.09 7.20 -14.67
N THR A 37 -1.08 7.78 -14.86
CA THR A 37 -1.76 8.64 -13.89
C THR A 37 -3.15 8.10 -13.56
N GLY A 38 -3.73 8.56 -12.44
CA GLY A 38 -5.11 8.23 -12.08
C GLY A 38 -6.12 8.75 -13.10
N GLU A 39 -5.89 9.94 -13.68
CA GLU A 39 -6.76 10.55 -14.68
C GLU A 39 -6.79 9.72 -15.97
N ASP A 40 -5.62 9.32 -16.48
CA ASP A 40 -5.53 8.45 -17.66
C ASP A 40 -6.20 7.10 -17.40
N ALA A 41 -6.01 6.55 -16.19
CA ALA A 41 -6.66 5.30 -15.79
C ALA A 41 -8.18 5.41 -15.86
N LEU A 42 -8.77 6.44 -15.28
CA LEU A 42 -10.22 6.67 -15.28
C LEU A 42 -10.77 6.80 -16.70
N ARG A 43 -10.07 7.54 -17.58
CA ARG A 43 -10.45 7.68 -19.00
C ARG A 43 -10.42 6.32 -19.73
N ILE A 44 -9.31 5.57 -19.64
CA ILE A 44 -9.15 4.28 -20.32
C ILE A 44 -10.19 3.28 -19.81
N ILE A 45 -10.41 3.22 -18.50
CA ILE A 45 -11.34 2.29 -17.85
C ILE A 45 -12.80 2.64 -18.17
N GLY A 46 -13.12 3.92 -18.27
CA GLY A 46 -14.45 4.39 -18.67
C GLY A 46 -14.79 4.01 -20.11
N ASP A 47 -13.84 4.18 -21.04
CA ASP A 47 -14.01 3.85 -22.44
C ASP A 47 -14.06 2.33 -22.70
N SER A 48 -13.31 1.55 -21.93
CA SER A 48 -13.16 0.11 -22.13
C SER A 48 -13.00 -0.64 -20.80
N PRO A 49 -14.13 -0.90 -20.10
CA PRO A 49 -14.10 -1.52 -18.77
C PRO A 49 -13.30 -2.82 -18.71
N PRO A 50 -12.28 -2.94 -17.83
CA PRO A 50 -11.54 -4.17 -17.63
C PRO A 50 -12.22 -5.07 -16.58
N ASP A 51 -11.81 -6.34 -16.54
CA ASP A 51 -12.18 -7.25 -15.47
C ASP A 51 -11.36 -6.98 -14.20
N VAL A 52 -10.06 -6.68 -14.37
CA VAL A 52 -9.12 -6.46 -13.28
C VAL A 52 -8.27 -5.22 -13.54
N VAL A 53 -8.07 -4.40 -12.52
CA VAL A 53 -7.11 -3.30 -12.53
C VAL A 53 -5.98 -3.61 -11.55
N LEU A 54 -4.75 -3.53 -12.03
CA LEU A 54 -3.55 -3.50 -11.20
C LEU A 54 -3.20 -2.02 -10.97
N LEU A 55 -3.33 -1.54 -9.75
CA LEU A 55 -3.22 -0.13 -9.41
C LEU A 55 -2.10 0.10 -8.40
N ASP A 56 -1.12 0.92 -8.75
CA ASP A 56 -0.14 1.36 -7.76
C ASP A 56 -0.81 2.16 -6.63
N VAL A 57 -0.39 1.88 -5.41
CA VAL A 57 -0.82 2.63 -4.23
C VAL A 57 -0.36 4.08 -4.27
N ARG A 58 0.79 4.35 -4.91
CA ARG A 58 1.35 5.69 -5.07
C ARG A 58 1.53 6.00 -6.54
N LEU A 59 0.73 6.92 -7.03
CA LEU A 59 0.88 7.51 -8.36
C LEU A 59 1.39 8.93 -8.26
N GLU A 60 2.12 9.38 -9.26
CA GLU A 60 2.52 10.78 -9.35
C GLU A 60 1.28 11.68 -9.34
N GLY A 61 1.17 12.54 -8.32
CA GLY A 61 0.07 13.50 -8.18
C GLY A 61 -1.29 12.93 -7.73
N ALA A 62 -1.40 11.60 -7.44
CA ALA A 62 -2.65 11.00 -7.02
C ALA A 62 -2.46 9.95 -5.91
N ASP A 63 -3.48 9.82 -5.06
CA ASP A 63 -3.56 8.83 -3.99
C ASP A 63 -4.27 7.57 -4.51
N GLY A 64 -3.55 6.44 -4.57
CA GLY A 64 -4.07 5.20 -5.15
C GLY A 64 -5.40 4.72 -4.56
N PRO A 65 -5.61 4.71 -3.23
CA PRO A 65 -6.91 4.42 -2.63
C PRO A 65 -8.05 5.30 -3.16
N GLU A 66 -7.81 6.59 -3.38
CA GLU A 66 -8.81 7.49 -3.93
C GLU A 66 -9.10 7.18 -5.41
N VAL A 67 -8.07 6.90 -6.20
CA VAL A 67 -8.23 6.43 -7.59
C VAL A 67 -9.02 5.11 -7.64
N CYS A 68 -8.74 4.17 -6.72
CA CYS A 68 -9.48 2.92 -6.58
C CYS A 68 -10.99 3.18 -6.36
N ARG A 69 -11.33 4.09 -5.45
CA ARG A 69 -12.72 4.46 -5.17
C ARG A 69 -13.40 5.02 -6.43
N GLN A 70 -12.74 5.95 -7.13
CA GLN A 70 -13.26 6.56 -8.36
C GLN A 70 -13.44 5.53 -9.49
N ILE A 71 -12.51 4.59 -9.66
CA ILE A 71 -12.64 3.49 -10.62
C ILE A 71 -13.90 2.67 -10.31
N LEU A 72 -14.12 2.30 -9.06
CA LEU A 72 -15.26 1.48 -8.66
C LEU A 72 -16.60 2.22 -8.72
N GLU A 73 -16.60 3.55 -8.64
CA GLU A 73 -17.79 4.36 -8.92
C GLU A 73 -18.17 4.35 -10.40
N VAL A 74 -17.17 4.40 -11.30
CA VAL A 74 -17.40 4.37 -12.75
C VAL A 74 -17.71 2.95 -13.25
N VAL A 75 -16.97 1.95 -12.76
CA VAL A 75 -17.10 0.55 -13.19
C VAL A 75 -17.16 -0.42 -11.99
N PRO A 76 -18.31 -0.55 -11.31
CA PRO A 76 -18.44 -1.29 -10.05
C PRO A 76 -18.16 -2.80 -10.14
N ARG A 77 -18.11 -3.36 -11.35
CA ARG A 77 -17.84 -4.80 -11.57
C ARG A 77 -16.37 -5.13 -11.71
N THR A 78 -15.52 -4.13 -11.89
CA THR A 78 -14.08 -4.30 -12.01
C THR A 78 -13.48 -4.67 -10.65
N ALA A 79 -12.58 -5.65 -10.62
CA ALA A 79 -11.82 -5.96 -9.42
C ALA A 79 -10.50 -5.17 -9.40
N VAL A 80 -10.21 -4.47 -8.31
CA VAL A 80 -8.98 -3.70 -8.15
C VAL A 80 -8.01 -4.43 -7.23
N ILE A 81 -6.78 -4.67 -7.71
CA ILE A 81 -5.64 -5.14 -6.91
C ILE A 81 -4.68 -3.97 -6.75
N MET A 82 -4.45 -3.56 -5.51
CA MET A 82 -3.45 -2.55 -5.19
C MET A 82 -2.06 -3.16 -5.21
N LEU A 83 -1.13 -2.51 -5.88
CA LEU A 83 0.30 -2.85 -5.90
C LEU A 83 1.09 -1.83 -5.10
N THR A 84 2.06 -2.26 -4.31
CA THR A 84 2.88 -1.35 -3.49
C THR A 84 4.31 -1.84 -3.36
N ASN A 85 5.26 -0.93 -3.25
CA ASN A 85 6.63 -1.27 -2.86
C ASN A 85 6.79 -1.39 -1.34
N TYR A 86 5.86 -0.83 -0.56
CA TYR A 86 6.00 -0.70 0.89
C TYR A 86 4.69 -1.00 1.62
N LEU A 87 4.81 -1.69 2.75
CA LEU A 87 3.74 -1.81 3.73
C LEU A 87 3.73 -0.54 4.58
N GLN A 88 2.84 0.38 4.29
CA GLN A 88 2.61 1.55 5.14
C GLN A 88 1.31 1.37 5.92
N ASP A 89 1.40 1.54 7.23
CA ASP A 89 0.23 1.52 8.12
C ASP A 89 -0.80 2.56 7.63
N GLY A 90 -2.04 2.14 7.53
CA GLY A 90 -3.14 2.97 7.07
C GLY A 90 -3.44 2.92 5.57
N LEU A 91 -2.46 2.75 4.66
CA LEU A 91 -2.74 2.65 3.22
C LEU A 91 -3.44 1.35 2.87
N VAL A 92 -3.08 0.25 3.52
CA VAL A 92 -3.74 -1.05 3.36
C VAL A 92 -5.23 -0.92 3.70
N LEU A 93 -5.53 -0.42 4.90
CA LEU A 93 -6.91 -0.26 5.37
C LEU A 93 -7.71 0.69 4.46
N ARG A 94 -7.12 1.83 4.08
CA ARG A 94 -7.75 2.79 3.16
C ARG A 94 -8.06 2.16 1.81
N SER A 95 -7.15 1.35 1.26
CA SER A 95 -7.35 0.63 0.01
C SER A 95 -8.50 -0.38 0.09
N LEU A 96 -8.56 -1.14 1.18
CA LEU A 96 -9.65 -2.10 1.41
C LEU A 96 -10.99 -1.38 1.61
N MET A 97 -11.02 -0.27 2.36
CA MET A 97 -12.22 0.56 2.53
C MET A 97 -12.65 1.25 1.22
N ALA A 98 -11.72 1.53 0.31
CA ALA A 98 -12.02 2.02 -1.02
C ALA A 98 -12.62 0.93 -1.93
N GLY A 99 -12.67 -0.33 -1.48
CA GLY A 99 -13.27 -1.46 -2.19
C GLY A 99 -12.29 -2.34 -2.96
N ALA A 100 -10.97 -2.16 -2.77
CA ALA A 100 -9.97 -3.03 -3.39
C ALA A 100 -10.20 -4.49 -3.02
N LYS A 101 -10.11 -5.39 -4.00
CA LYS A 101 -10.23 -6.86 -3.82
C LYS A 101 -8.90 -7.53 -3.54
N GLY A 102 -7.80 -6.82 -3.76
CA GLY A 102 -6.47 -7.31 -3.49
C GLY A 102 -5.51 -6.22 -3.03
N TYR A 103 -4.52 -6.62 -2.23
CA TYR A 103 -3.40 -5.78 -1.85
C TYR A 103 -2.12 -6.61 -1.85
N VAL A 104 -1.15 -6.23 -2.67
CA VAL A 104 0.01 -7.05 -3.01
C VAL A 104 1.27 -6.20 -3.01
N ILE A 105 2.36 -6.74 -2.48
CA ILE A 105 3.67 -6.10 -2.53
C ILE A 105 4.31 -6.38 -3.89
N LYS A 106 4.93 -5.39 -4.52
CA LYS A 106 5.55 -5.50 -5.85
C LYS A 106 6.76 -6.46 -5.89
N ASP A 107 7.24 -6.95 -4.75
CA ASP A 107 8.27 -8.01 -4.67
C ASP A 107 7.70 -9.43 -4.84
N VAL A 108 6.38 -9.55 -5.02
CA VAL A 108 5.72 -10.84 -5.27
C VAL A 108 6.22 -11.49 -6.57
N GLN A 109 6.34 -12.81 -6.57
CA GLN A 109 6.66 -13.53 -7.80
C GLN A 109 5.52 -13.37 -8.82
N LEU A 110 5.85 -13.16 -10.09
CA LEU A 110 4.87 -12.98 -11.16
C LEU A 110 3.88 -14.16 -11.29
N SER A 111 4.33 -15.38 -11.00
CA SER A 111 3.47 -16.57 -10.96
C SER A 111 2.38 -16.47 -9.89
N GLU A 112 2.69 -15.91 -8.74
CA GLU A 112 1.72 -15.69 -7.67
C GLU A 112 0.77 -14.54 -8.00
N LEU A 113 1.27 -13.43 -8.56
CA LEU A 113 0.42 -12.34 -9.02
C LEU A 113 -0.62 -12.82 -10.04
N LYS A 114 -0.21 -13.67 -10.99
CA LYS A 114 -1.12 -14.29 -11.97
C LYS A 114 -2.22 -15.13 -11.31
N LYS A 115 -1.89 -15.90 -10.27
CA LYS A 115 -2.89 -16.65 -9.48
C LYS A 115 -3.85 -15.71 -8.76
N MET A 116 -3.34 -14.63 -8.18
CA MET A 116 -4.15 -13.61 -7.50
C MET A 116 -5.11 -12.92 -8.47
N ILE A 117 -4.67 -12.56 -9.67
CA ILE A 117 -5.53 -12.00 -10.74
C ILE A 117 -6.69 -12.97 -11.07
N ARG A 118 -6.38 -14.26 -11.27
CA ARG A 118 -7.42 -15.28 -11.53
C ARG A 118 -8.39 -15.43 -10.35
N SER A 119 -7.90 -15.30 -9.12
CA SER A 119 -8.73 -15.38 -7.92
C SER A 119 -9.72 -14.22 -7.83
N VAL A 120 -9.25 -12.97 -7.99
CA VAL A 120 -10.14 -11.80 -7.93
C VAL A 120 -11.13 -11.74 -9.10
N TYR A 121 -10.72 -12.18 -10.29
CA TYR A 121 -11.60 -12.33 -11.45
C TYR A 121 -12.77 -13.27 -11.17
N ARG A 122 -12.57 -14.32 -10.37
CA ARG A 122 -13.62 -15.26 -9.93
C ARG A 122 -14.44 -14.76 -8.73
N GLY A 123 -14.24 -13.51 -8.32
CA GLY A 123 -14.95 -12.91 -7.19
C GLY A 123 -14.28 -13.10 -5.82
N GLY A 124 -13.09 -13.72 -5.77
CA GLY A 124 -12.30 -13.84 -4.54
C GLY A 124 -11.68 -12.51 -4.11
N SER A 125 -11.11 -12.52 -2.91
CA SER A 125 -10.25 -11.44 -2.42
C SER A 125 -8.88 -12.01 -2.09
N VAL A 126 -7.82 -11.21 -2.29
CA VAL A 126 -6.44 -11.64 -2.07
C VAL A 126 -5.69 -10.60 -1.25
N LEU A 127 -5.01 -11.06 -0.22
CA LEU A 127 -4.10 -10.25 0.56
C LEU A 127 -2.76 -10.97 0.63
N ASP A 128 -1.69 -10.25 0.37
CA ASP A 128 -0.35 -10.77 0.60
C ASP A 128 -0.24 -11.19 2.08
N PRO A 129 0.36 -12.36 2.40
CA PRO A 129 0.53 -12.80 3.79
C PRO A 129 1.23 -11.78 4.68
N LYS A 130 2.19 -11.03 4.13
CA LYS A 130 2.88 -9.94 4.85
C LYS A 130 1.90 -8.81 5.22
N VAL A 131 0.95 -8.52 4.34
CA VAL A 131 -0.12 -7.52 4.56
C VAL A 131 -1.09 -7.99 5.63
N THR A 132 -1.49 -9.25 5.59
CA THR A 132 -2.40 -9.85 6.58
C THR A 132 -1.82 -9.78 8.00
N GLY A 133 -0.54 -10.09 8.16
CA GLY A 133 0.16 -9.97 9.45
C GLY A 133 0.11 -8.55 10.01
N GLN A 134 0.26 -7.55 9.17
CA GLN A 134 0.23 -6.14 9.58
C GLN A 134 -1.18 -5.67 9.96
N ILE A 135 -2.21 -6.10 9.23
CA ILE A 135 -3.62 -5.80 9.59
C ILE A 135 -3.95 -6.38 10.96
N ILE A 136 -3.55 -7.62 11.25
CA ILE A 136 -3.77 -8.28 12.54
C ILE A 136 -3.06 -7.50 13.65
N LEU A 137 -1.80 -7.12 13.45
CA LEU A 137 -1.05 -6.35 14.44
C LEU A 137 -1.70 -4.98 14.71
N THR A 138 -2.18 -4.31 13.67
CA THR A 138 -2.87 -3.02 13.81
C THR A 138 -4.22 -3.18 14.53
N ALA A 139 -4.98 -4.23 14.23
CA ALA A 139 -6.26 -4.53 14.86
C ALA A 139 -6.11 -4.93 16.33
N THR A 140 -5.07 -5.71 16.67
CA THR A 140 -4.81 -6.12 18.06
C THR A 140 -4.25 -4.97 18.92
N ALA A 141 -3.50 -4.05 18.33
CA ALA A 141 -3.02 -2.85 19.03
C ALA A 141 -4.14 -1.86 19.36
N SER A 142 -5.25 -1.90 18.63
CA SER A 142 -6.39 -0.99 18.81
C SER A 142 -7.45 -1.49 19.79
N GLY A 143 -7.36 -2.72 20.32
CA GLY A 143 -8.30 -3.28 21.31
C GLY A 143 -9.78 -3.33 20.88
N GLU A 144 -10.09 -3.14 19.62
CA GLU A 144 -11.46 -3.13 19.10
C GLU A 144 -11.67 -4.22 18.06
N THR A 145 -12.53 -5.17 18.39
CA THR A 145 -13.19 -6.04 17.39
C THR A 145 -13.90 -5.15 16.36
N PRO A 146 -13.75 -5.40 15.05
CA PRO A 146 -14.33 -4.54 14.02
C PRO A 146 -15.86 -4.68 13.99
N ALA A 147 -16.54 -3.85 14.77
CA ALA A 147 -17.95 -3.56 14.54
C ALA A 147 -18.01 -2.46 13.49
N VAL A 148 -18.44 -2.82 12.29
CA VAL A 148 -18.73 -1.90 11.18
C VAL A 148 -19.73 -0.86 11.65
N ARG A 149 -19.30 0.39 11.82
CA ARG A 149 -20.18 1.55 11.91
C ARG A 149 -19.73 2.63 10.92
N PRO A 150 -20.60 3.16 10.07
CA PRO A 150 -20.27 4.20 9.10
C PRO A 150 -20.16 5.56 9.78
N GLY A 151 -19.10 6.29 9.46
CA GLY A 151 -18.99 7.72 9.70
C GLY A 151 -18.10 8.13 10.88
N GLY A 152 -16.98 8.77 10.55
CA GLY A 152 -16.20 9.54 11.51
C GLY A 152 -14.71 9.46 11.28
N SER A 153 -14.14 10.49 10.66
CA SER A 153 -12.70 10.77 10.61
C SER A 153 -12.09 10.67 12.01
N ARG A 154 -11.19 9.72 12.24
CA ARG A 154 -10.21 9.80 13.32
C ARG A 154 -8.85 9.38 12.77
N HIS A 155 -7.96 10.34 12.66
CA HIS A 155 -6.54 10.14 12.48
C HIS A 155 -6.01 9.29 13.64
N VAL A 156 -5.70 8.02 13.38
CA VAL A 156 -4.91 7.20 14.32
C VAL A 156 -3.44 7.35 13.93
N THR A 157 -2.82 8.33 14.52
CA THR A 157 -1.37 8.57 14.45
C THR A 157 -0.73 8.06 15.75
N ALA A 158 -0.76 6.75 15.98
CA ALA A 158 -0.03 6.16 17.07
C ALA A 158 1.35 5.66 16.61
N LEU A 159 2.41 6.01 17.33
CA LEU A 159 3.74 5.42 17.17
C LEU A 159 3.71 3.99 17.68
N SER A 160 4.26 3.05 16.91
CA SER A 160 4.42 1.64 17.35
C SER A 160 5.52 1.48 18.39
N ASP A 161 5.56 0.34 19.06
CA ASP A 161 6.64 0.02 20.01
C ASP A 161 8.03 0.07 19.34
N THR A 162 8.11 -0.33 18.07
CA THR A 162 9.33 -0.20 17.27
C THR A 162 9.69 1.26 17.02
N ASP A 163 8.71 2.13 16.72
CA ASP A 163 8.93 3.55 16.54
C ASP A 163 9.42 4.19 17.86
N LEU A 164 8.85 3.78 18.99
CA LEU A 164 9.28 4.23 20.33
C LEU A 164 10.68 3.72 20.69
N ALA A 165 11.02 2.48 20.34
CA ALA A 165 12.36 1.94 20.52
C ALA A 165 13.39 2.72 19.66
N ILE A 166 13.04 3.04 18.41
CA ILE A 166 13.87 3.86 17.52
C ILE A 166 14.04 5.27 18.12
N LEU A 167 12.96 5.88 18.62
CA LEU A 167 13.01 7.20 19.25
C LEU A 167 13.93 7.23 20.48
N ARG A 168 13.90 6.22 21.33
CA ARG A 168 14.81 6.10 22.51
C ARG A 168 16.25 6.09 22.05
N HIS A 169 16.60 5.22 21.11
CA HIS A 169 17.98 5.16 20.60
C HIS A 169 18.39 6.41 19.83
N LEU A 170 17.42 7.07 19.17
CA LEU A 170 17.65 8.35 18.51
C LEU A 170 17.99 9.45 19.53
N SER A 171 17.30 9.47 20.68
CA SER A 171 17.57 10.44 21.77
C SER A 171 18.92 10.20 22.45
N GLU A 172 19.42 8.95 22.42
CA GLU A 172 20.79 8.59 22.84
C GLU A 172 21.87 9.04 21.83
N GLY A 173 21.48 9.61 20.70
CA GLY A 173 22.41 10.10 19.66
C GLY A 173 22.92 9.03 18.69
N LEU A 174 22.33 7.81 18.68
CA LEU A 174 22.77 6.72 17.80
C LEU A 174 22.43 7.03 16.34
N THR A 175 23.31 6.61 15.42
CA THR A 175 23.05 6.66 13.98
C THR A 175 22.08 5.55 13.54
N ASP A 176 21.47 5.68 12.36
CA ASP A 176 20.51 4.69 11.82
C ASP A 176 21.12 3.30 11.75
N LYS A 177 22.41 3.19 11.40
CA LYS A 177 23.15 1.92 11.37
C LYS A 177 23.33 1.30 12.75
N GLN A 178 23.57 2.12 13.77
CA GLN A 178 23.71 1.66 15.16
C GLN A 178 22.35 1.26 15.74
N ILE A 179 21.30 2.03 15.47
CA ILE A 179 19.92 1.70 15.84
C ILE A 179 19.53 0.35 15.20
N ALA A 180 19.74 0.20 13.90
CA ALA A 180 19.46 -1.02 13.17
C ALA A 180 20.13 -2.27 13.80
N GLY A 181 21.40 -2.15 14.19
CA GLY A 181 22.10 -3.23 14.88
C GLY A 181 21.54 -3.58 16.25
N ARG A 182 21.03 -2.60 17.00
CA ARG A 182 20.45 -2.83 18.35
C ARG A 182 19.07 -3.47 18.34
N ILE A 183 18.26 -3.15 17.33
CA ILE A 183 16.86 -3.63 17.25
C ILE A 183 16.67 -4.69 16.17
N HIS A 184 17.78 -5.23 15.64
CA HIS A 184 17.80 -6.30 14.63
C HIS A 184 17.00 -5.98 13.36
N LEU A 185 17.08 -4.72 12.89
CA LEU A 185 16.50 -4.27 11.64
C LEU A 185 17.57 -3.90 10.61
N SER A 186 17.18 -3.67 9.35
CA SER A 186 18.05 -3.07 8.36
C SER A 186 18.17 -1.55 8.57
N PRO A 187 19.29 -0.90 8.20
CA PRO A 187 19.39 0.56 8.24
C PRO A 187 18.32 1.26 7.37
N HIS A 188 17.89 0.61 6.30
CA HIS A 188 16.82 1.10 5.42
C HIS A 188 15.46 1.10 6.15
N THR A 189 15.15 0.00 6.83
CA THR A 189 13.94 -0.10 7.66
C THR A 189 13.89 0.96 8.76
N VAL A 190 15.03 1.24 9.41
CA VAL A 190 15.11 2.32 10.41
C VAL A 190 14.83 3.69 9.79
N LYS A 191 15.33 3.94 8.58
CA LYS A 191 15.06 5.18 7.84
C LYS A 191 13.57 5.34 7.55
N ASP A 192 12.89 4.27 7.13
CA ASP A 192 11.45 4.29 6.84
C ASP A 192 10.62 4.59 8.10
N HIS A 193 10.99 3.99 9.25
CA HIS A 193 10.40 4.32 10.54
C HIS A 193 10.63 5.79 10.93
N LEU A 194 11.81 6.34 10.69
CA LEU A 194 12.10 7.74 10.95
C LEU A 194 11.27 8.69 10.09
N GLU A 195 11.01 8.35 8.83
CA GLU A 195 10.11 9.13 7.97
C GLU A 195 8.67 9.09 8.47
N LYS A 196 8.19 7.92 8.88
CA LYS A 196 6.88 7.78 9.54
C LYS A 196 6.80 8.62 10.81
N ILE A 197 7.80 8.53 11.70
CA ILE A 197 7.87 9.31 12.94
C ILE A 197 7.85 10.81 12.66
N ARG A 198 8.56 11.28 11.62
CA ARG A 198 8.51 12.69 11.17
C ARG A 198 7.10 13.12 10.81
N ALA A 199 6.40 12.30 10.03
CA ALA A 199 5.03 12.59 9.63
C ALA A 199 4.07 12.63 10.84
N VAL A 200 4.18 11.66 11.76
CA VAL A 200 3.34 11.58 12.97
C VAL A 200 3.60 12.74 13.93
N LEU A 201 4.85 13.13 14.11
CA LEU A 201 5.23 14.23 15.00
C LEU A 201 5.08 15.60 14.33
N ASN A 202 4.88 15.63 13.00
CA ASN A 202 4.82 16.82 12.15
C ASN A 202 6.08 17.68 12.26
N VAL A 203 7.25 17.07 12.01
CA VAL A 203 8.58 17.70 12.12
C VAL A 203 9.43 17.46 10.89
N GLY A 204 10.31 18.38 10.54
CA GLY A 204 11.11 18.34 9.31
C GLY A 204 12.50 17.72 9.48
N SER A 205 13.07 17.70 10.68
CA SER A 205 14.45 17.30 10.90
C SER A 205 14.60 16.25 12.01
N ARG A 206 15.75 15.55 11.98
CA ARG A 206 16.13 14.56 13.01
C ARG A 206 16.19 15.19 14.41
N THR A 207 16.73 16.38 14.51
CA THR A 207 16.84 17.13 15.77
C THR A 207 15.45 17.50 16.31
N GLU A 208 14.53 17.90 15.43
CA GLU A 208 13.15 18.21 15.80
C GLU A 208 12.38 16.97 16.28
N ILE A 209 12.67 15.78 15.71
CA ILE A 209 12.10 14.52 16.20
C ILE A 209 12.46 14.35 17.69
N VAL A 210 13.76 14.42 18.02
CA VAL A 210 14.25 14.22 19.40
C VAL A 210 13.65 15.28 20.33
N ALA A 211 13.72 16.55 19.97
CA ALA A 211 13.18 17.65 20.77
C ALA A 211 11.66 17.50 21.02
N THR A 212 10.91 17.03 20.02
CA THR A 212 9.47 16.86 20.12
C THR A 212 9.12 15.60 20.92
N ALA A 213 9.88 14.51 20.77
CA ALA A 213 9.70 13.28 21.56
C ALA A 213 9.94 13.56 23.05
N LEU A 214 11.00 14.28 23.40
CA LEU A 214 11.28 14.71 24.79
C LEU A 214 10.16 15.59 25.36
N ARG A 215 9.71 16.60 24.60
CA ARG A 215 8.62 17.50 25.06
C ARG A 215 7.29 16.77 25.27
N ARG A 216 7.01 15.70 24.50
CA ARG A 216 5.78 14.91 24.61
C ARG A 216 5.89 13.74 25.58
N GLY A 217 7.06 13.55 26.22
CA GLY A 217 7.29 12.44 27.15
C GLY A 217 7.26 11.05 26.51
N LEU A 218 7.66 10.95 25.23
CA LEU A 218 7.69 9.69 24.48
C LEU A 218 8.99 8.90 24.75
N VAL A 219 10.02 9.60 25.22
CA VAL A 219 11.36 9.08 25.56
C VAL A 219 11.92 9.83 26.75
#